data_5d7ca88b72f05b0b8e229399025e78f2
#
_entry.id   5d7ca88b72f05b0b8e229399025e78f2
#
_cell.length_a   1.000
_cell.length_b   1.000
_cell.length_c   1.000
_cell.angle_alpha   90.00
_cell.angle_beta   90.00
_cell.angle_gamma   90.00
#
_symmetry.space_group_name_H-M   'P 1'
#
loop_
_entity.id
_entity.type
_entity.pdbx_description
1 polymer ?
#
loop_
_entity_poly.entity_id
_entity_poly.type
_entity_poly.pdbx_seq_one_letter_code
_entity_poly.pdbx_strand_id
1 'polypeptide(L)'
;MLDGVLDQARGGGSAVLVVRGEPGIGKTALLGYAAGRAVGFRVVRAWGVESEMELAFAGLHQLCVPMLGRLDQLPGPQRDALAVAFGMREGPAPDRFLVGLAVLGLLAATAEDQPLACLVDDAQWLDQASAEVLAFVARRLHADRIAFLFAVREPSEHHVDLEGLTSVRVPGLSPCSRA
;
A
#
# COMPACT_ATOMS: atom_id res chain seq x y z
N MET A 1 -10.35 15.22 1.17
CA MET A 1 -9.91 13.99 1.86
C MET A 1 -8.61 13.45 1.26
N LEU A 2 -8.54 13.11 -0.03
CA LEU A 2 -7.28 12.66 -0.66
C LEU A 2 -6.16 13.70 -0.55
N ASP A 3 -6.46 14.98 -0.84
CA ASP A 3 -5.49 16.05 -0.68
C ASP A 3 -5.00 16.16 0.79
N GLY A 4 -5.89 15.97 1.77
CA GLY A 4 -5.53 15.99 3.19
C GLY A 4 -4.53 14.90 3.58
N VAL A 5 -4.61 13.70 2.99
CA VAL A 5 -3.63 12.62 3.19
C VAL A 5 -2.25 13.04 2.65
N LEU A 6 -2.22 13.63 1.47
CA LEU A 6 -0.97 14.14 0.87
C LEU A 6 -0.41 15.34 1.67
N ASP A 7 -1.27 16.25 2.12
CA ASP A 7 -0.83 17.43 2.88
C ASP A 7 -0.27 17.03 4.25
N GLN A 8 -0.84 16.02 4.90
CA GLN A 8 -0.29 15.47 6.14
C GLN A 8 1.11 14.88 5.92
N ALA A 9 1.33 14.14 4.84
CA ALA A 9 2.64 13.59 4.51
C ALA A 9 3.65 14.69 4.14
N ARG A 10 3.24 15.76 3.45
CA ARG A 10 4.08 16.94 3.21
C ARG A 10 4.47 17.64 4.51
N GLY A 11 3.56 17.69 5.47
CA GLY A 11 3.77 18.31 6.79
C GLY A 11 4.61 17.51 7.75
N GLY A 12 5.15 16.36 7.37
CA GLY A 12 6.04 15.53 8.20
C GLY A 12 5.38 14.35 8.89
N GLY A 13 4.06 14.21 8.80
CA GLY A 13 3.32 13.07 9.35
C GLY A 13 3.17 11.92 8.34
N SER A 14 2.42 10.89 8.73
CA SER A 14 1.93 9.87 7.81
C SER A 14 0.40 9.81 7.87
N ALA A 15 -0.22 9.45 6.76
CA ALA A 15 -1.65 9.25 6.71
C ALA A 15 -2.00 8.02 5.86
N VAL A 16 -3.01 7.29 6.30
CA VAL A 16 -3.54 6.11 5.60
C VAL A 16 -5.01 6.35 5.29
N LEU A 17 -5.42 6.02 4.07
CA LEU A 17 -6.82 6.08 3.65
C LEU A 17 -7.20 4.86 2.83
N VAL A 18 -8.31 4.24 3.18
CA VAL A 18 -8.92 3.14 2.45
C VAL A 18 -10.13 3.66 1.69
N VAL A 19 -10.07 3.63 0.36
CA VAL A 19 -11.17 4.00 -0.54
C VAL A 19 -11.98 2.75 -0.86
N ARG A 20 -13.24 2.69 -0.38
CA ARG A 20 -14.14 1.54 -0.57
C ARG A 20 -15.26 1.89 -1.53
N GLY A 21 -15.73 0.94 -2.32
CA GLY A 21 -16.88 1.15 -3.18
C GLY A 21 -17.08 0.04 -4.21
N GLU A 22 -18.21 0.10 -4.90
CA GLU A 22 -18.61 -0.89 -5.91
C GLU A 22 -17.64 -0.97 -7.09
N PRO A 23 -17.62 -2.09 -7.83
CA PRO A 23 -16.91 -2.18 -9.10
C PRO A 23 -17.26 -1.03 -10.04
N GLY A 24 -16.27 -0.45 -10.72
CA GLY A 24 -16.51 0.60 -11.72
C GLY A 24 -16.82 2.01 -11.17
N ILE A 25 -16.91 2.20 -9.83
CA ILE A 25 -17.26 3.48 -9.22
C ILE A 25 -16.19 4.57 -9.36
N GLY A 26 -15.02 4.26 -9.90
CA GLY A 26 -13.96 5.24 -10.12
C GLY A 26 -12.85 5.24 -9.05
N LYS A 27 -12.70 4.18 -8.24
CA LYS A 27 -11.62 4.09 -7.23
C LYS A 27 -10.23 4.25 -7.83
N THR A 28 -9.94 3.55 -8.93
CA THR A 28 -8.68 3.68 -9.69
C THR A 28 -8.45 5.11 -10.17
N ALA A 29 -9.51 5.80 -10.63
CA ALA A 29 -9.42 7.20 -11.02
C ALA A 29 -9.09 8.12 -9.83
N LEU A 30 -9.61 7.82 -8.63
CA LEU A 30 -9.27 8.53 -7.41
C LEU A 30 -7.81 8.32 -7.01
N LEU A 31 -7.28 7.10 -7.11
CA LEU A 31 -5.84 6.85 -6.91
C LEU A 31 -5.01 7.56 -7.98
N GLY A 32 -5.45 7.57 -9.23
CA GLY A 32 -4.82 8.33 -10.33
C GLY A 32 -4.81 9.84 -10.05
N TYR A 33 -5.90 10.39 -9.54
CA TYR A 33 -5.99 11.78 -9.09
C TYR A 33 -4.98 12.06 -7.98
N ALA A 34 -4.94 11.22 -6.94
CA ALA A 34 -3.97 11.36 -5.85
C ALA A 34 -2.54 11.35 -6.36
N ALA A 35 -2.20 10.44 -7.29
CA ALA A 35 -0.89 10.41 -7.93
C ALA A 35 -0.55 11.70 -8.69
N GLY A 36 -1.51 12.26 -9.42
CA GLY A 36 -1.34 13.53 -10.12
C GLY A 36 -1.16 14.73 -9.18
N ARG A 37 -1.76 14.66 -7.97
CA ARG A 37 -1.61 15.67 -6.92
C ARG A 37 -0.35 15.49 -6.07
N ALA A 38 0.30 14.34 -6.12
CA ALA A 38 1.50 14.00 -5.36
C ALA A 38 2.77 14.65 -5.93
N VAL A 39 2.68 15.93 -6.30
CA VAL A 39 3.84 16.72 -6.78
C VAL A 39 4.87 16.82 -5.66
N GLY A 40 6.13 16.47 -5.96
CA GLY A 40 7.22 16.42 -4.98
C GLY A 40 7.25 15.13 -4.16
N PHE A 41 6.40 14.16 -4.47
CA PHE A 41 6.45 12.83 -3.87
C PHE A 41 7.15 11.82 -4.79
N ARG A 42 7.78 10.84 -4.18
CA ARG A 42 8.01 9.57 -4.87
C ARG A 42 6.70 8.78 -4.83
N VAL A 43 6.21 8.34 -5.97
CA VAL A 43 4.98 7.55 -6.05
C VAL A 43 5.36 6.10 -6.36
N VAL A 44 4.92 5.18 -5.49
CA VAL A 44 5.05 3.74 -5.69
C VAL A 44 3.67 3.10 -5.76
N ARG A 45 3.53 2.04 -6.54
CA ARG A 45 2.23 1.42 -6.80
C ARG A 45 2.30 -0.09 -6.71
N ALA A 46 1.20 -0.68 -6.26
CA ALA A 46 0.91 -2.10 -6.40
C ALA A 46 -0.54 -2.28 -6.86
N TRP A 47 -0.79 -3.36 -7.55
CA TRP A 47 -2.12 -3.79 -7.97
C TRP A 47 -2.38 -5.19 -7.49
N GLY A 48 -3.53 -5.41 -6.88
CA GLY A 48 -4.03 -6.76 -6.65
C GLY A 48 -4.43 -7.38 -7.99
N VAL A 49 -3.98 -8.59 -8.24
CA VAL A 49 -4.27 -9.35 -9.46
C VAL A 49 -4.84 -10.70 -9.06
N GLU A 50 -6.09 -10.99 -9.48
CA GLU A 50 -6.80 -12.21 -9.07
C GLU A 50 -6.00 -13.49 -9.35
N SER A 51 -5.33 -13.58 -10.50
CA SER A 51 -4.51 -14.74 -10.87
C SER A 51 -3.20 -14.86 -10.07
N GLU A 52 -2.80 -13.84 -9.32
CA GLU A 52 -1.57 -13.81 -8.52
C GLU A 52 -1.82 -14.00 -7.02
N MET A 53 -3.07 -14.21 -6.60
CA MET A 53 -3.43 -14.33 -5.18
C MET A 53 -2.73 -15.48 -4.45
N GLU A 54 -2.34 -16.53 -5.18
CA GLU A 54 -1.57 -17.66 -4.63
C GLU A 54 -0.04 -17.43 -4.64
N LEU A 55 0.44 -16.33 -5.24
CA LEU A 55 1.85 -16.00 -5.32
C LEU A 55 2.26 -15.14 -4.12
N ALA A 56 2.76 -15.79 -3.07
CA ALA A 56 3.15 -15.11 -1.83
C ALA A 56 4.09 -13.93 -2.08
N PHE A 57 3.74 -12.78 -1.51
CA PHE A 57 4.47 -11.51 -1.59
C PHE A 57 4.49 -10.84 -2.98
N ALA A 58 3.70 -11.29 -3.96
CA ALA A 58 3.68 -10.68 -5.30
C ALA A 58 3.27 -9.19 -5.25
N GLY A 59 2.18 -8.86 -4.58
CA GLY A 59 1.74 -7.46 -4.41
C GLY A 59 2.74 -6.61 -3.63
N LEU A 60 3.35 -7.18 -2.58
CA LEU A 60 4.36 -6.50 -1.78
C LEU A 60 5.63 -6.21 -2.60
N HIS A 61 6.06 -7.18 -3.42
CA HIS A 61 7.20 -7.03 -4.30
C HIS A 61 6.98 -5.87 -5.29
N GLN A 62 5.79 -5.79 -5.93
CA GLN A 62 5.47 -4.67 -6.84
C GLN A 62 5.67 -3.32 -6.15
N LEU A 63 5.19 -3.16 -4.91
CA LEU A 63 5.33 -1.92 -4.16
C LEU A 63 6.79 -1.59 -3.83
N CYS A 64 7.58 -2.61 -3.45
CA CYS A 64 8.94 -2.45 -2.95
C CYS A 64 10.01 -2.33 -4.03
N VAL A 65 9.79 -2.88 -5.24
CA VAL A 65 10.80 -2.87 -6.34
C VAL A 65 11.48 -1.52 -6.56
N PRO A 66 10.77 -0.36 -6.61
CA PRO A 66 11.42 0.92 -6.84
C PRO A 66 12.33 1.39 -5.69
N MET A 67 12.31 0.69 -4.56
CA MET A 67 13.02 1.05 -3.32
C MET A 67 14.11 0.04 -2.93
N LEU A 68 14.22 -1.10 -3.63
CA LEU A 68 15.15 -2.19 -3.28
C LEU A 68 16.63 -1.77 -3.25
N GLY A 69 17.00 -0.69 -3.91
CA GLY A 69 18.34 -0.09 -3.81
C GLY A 69 18.71 0.41 -2.42
N ARG A 70 17.76 0.42 -1.46
CA ARG A 70 17.97 0.83 -0.07
C ARG A 70 18.02 -0.34 0.92
N LEU A 71 17.96 -1.57 0.43
CA LEU A 71 17.99 -2.77 1.29
C LEU A 71 19.19 -2.81 2.23
N ASP A 72 20.35 -2.31 1.80
CA ASP A 72 21.56 -2.29 2.62
C ASP A 72 21.48 -1.33 3.81
N GLN A 73 20.50 -0.44 3.85
CA GLN A 73 20.24 0.45 4.98
C GLN A 73 19.45 -0.25 6.10
N LEU A 74 18.87 -1.41 5.82
CA LEU A 74 18.10 -2.19 6.79
C LEU A 74 18.99 -3.03 7.70
N PRO A 75 18.56 -3.27 8.96
CA PRO A 75 19.18 -4.26 9.82
C PRO A 75 19.26 -5.64 9.14
N GLY A 76 20.37 -6.37 9.35
CA GLY A 76 20.63 -7.63 8.68
C GLY A 76 19.46 -8.62 8.68
N PRO A 77 18.85 -8.95 9.84
CA PRO A 77 17.72 -9.89 9.89
C PRO A 77 16.51 -9.44 9.05
N GLN A 78 16.19 -8.14 9.04
CA GLN A 78 15.10 -7.58 8.26
C GLN A 78 15.40 -7.64 6.75
N ARG A 79 16.60 -7.23 6.36
CA ARG A 79 17.08 -7.32 4.98
C ARG A 79 17.03 -8.76 4.47
N ASP A 80 17.53 -9.70 5.26
CA ASP A 80 17.57 -11.11 4.90
C ASP A 80 16.16 -11.69 4.74
N ALA A 81 15.24 -11.38 5.65
CA ALA A 81 13.85 -11.82 5.57
C ALA A 81 13.16 -11.29 4.30
N LEU A 82 13.36 -10.00 3.96
CA LEU A 82 12.78 -9.41 2.75
C LEU A 82 13.42 -9.97 1.48
N ALA A 83 14.74 -10.22 1.49
CA ALA A 83 15.44 -10.81 0.36
C ALA A 83 14.97 -12.26 0.09
N VAL A 84 14.70 -13.04 1.13
CA VAL A 84 14.12 -14.39 1.00
C VAL A 84 12.67 -14.29 0.50
N ALA A 85 11.85 -13.38 1.04
CA ALA A 85 10.47 -13.18 0.62
C ALA A 85 10.35 -12.86 -0.88
N PHE A 86 11.32 -12.12 -1.43
CA PHE A 86 11.37 -11.74 -2.84
C PHE A 86 12.19 -12.69 -3.74
N GLY A 87 12.63 -13.84 -3.21
CA GLY A 87 13.42 -14.81 -3.99
C GLY A 87 14.80 -14.29 -4.40
N MET A 88 15.30 -13.22 -3.79
CA MET A 88 16.65 -12.68 -4.05
C MET A 88 17.73 -13.46 -3.32
N ARG A 89 17.35 -14.29 -2.37
CA ARG A 89 18.24 -15.13 -1.55
C ARG A 89 17.52 -16.41 -1.18
N GLU A 90 18.27 -17.50 -1.12
CA GLU A 90 17.80 -18.76 -0.56
C GLU A 90 17.75 -18.68 0.99
N GLY A 91 16.75 -19.31 1.58
CA GLY A 91 16.57 -19.35 3.02
C GLY A 91 15.28 -20.07 3.43
N PRO A 92 15.08 -20.27 4.75
CA PRO A 92 13.81 -20.79 5.27
C PRO A 92 12.68 -19.80 4.96
N ALA A 93 11.43 -20.27 5.03
CA ALA A 93 10.26 -19.41 4.87
C ALA A 93 10.40 -18.14 5.73
N PRO A 94 10.26 -16.94 5.15
CA PRO A 94 10.55 -15.70 5.86
C PRO A 94 9.51 -15.46 6.96
N ASP A 95 9.96 -14.98 8.12
CA ASP A 95 9.08 -14.51 9.18
C ASP A 95 8.35 -13.25 8.73
N ARG A 96 7.02 -13.31 8.67
CA ARG A 96 6.17 -12.20 8.20
C ARG A 96 6.32 -10.93 9.05
N PHE A 97 6.60 -11.07 10.35
CA PHE A 97 6.86 -9.92 11.22
C PHE A 97 8.15 -9.21 10.82
N LEU A 98 9.24 -9.97 10.57
CA LEU A 98 10.50 -9.40 10.09
C LEU A 98 10.34 -8.77 8.71
N VAL A 99 9.58 -9.39 7.81
CA VAL A 99 9.24 -8.79 6.50
C VAL A 99 8.49 -7.47 6.70
N GLY A 100 7.51 -7.43 7.61
CA GLY A 100 6.77 -6.20 7.93
C GLY A 100 7.67 -5.08 8.46
N LEU A 101 8.59 -5.40 9.37
CA LEU A 101 9.59 -4.45 9.89
C LEU A 101 10.55 -3.97 8.78
N ALA A 102 10.96 -4.87 7.89
CA ALA A 102 11.80 -4.53 6.75
C ALA A 102 11.11 -3.54 5.81
N VAL A 103 9.81 -3.79 5.52
CA VAL A 103 9.03 -2.87 4.67
C VAL A 103 8.85 -1.52 5.33
N LEU A 104 8.54 -1.46 6.63
CA LEU A 104 8.49 -0.19 7.38
C LEU A 104 9.81 0.58 7.27
N GLY A 105 10.93 -0.08 7.52
CA GLY A 105 12.27 0.54 7.40
C GLY A 105 12.56 1.01 5.98
N LEU A 106 12.19 0.22 4.95
CA LEU A 106 12.40 0.56 3.55
C LEU A 106 11.58 1.79 3.12
N LEU A 107 10.32 1.85 3.54
CA LEU A 107 9.45 3.01 3.30
C LEU A 107 9.97 4.25 4.01
N ALA A 108 10.34 4.14 5.29
CA ALA A 108 10.90 5.25 6.08
C ALA A 108 12.19 5.79 5.45
N ALA A 109 13.17 4.92 5.15
CA ALA A 109 14.41 5.29 4.48
C ALA A 109 14.17 5.96 3.11
N THR A 110 13.13 5.53 2.38
CA THR A 110 12.77 6.13 1.10
C THR A 110 12.16 7.52 1.29
N ALA A 111 11.36 7.69 2.33
CA ALA A 111 10.68 8.95 2.64
C ALA A 111 11.62 10.02 3.25
N GLU A 112 12.85 9.68 3.65
CA GLU A 112 13.85 10.65 4.12
C GLU A 112 14.22 11.67 3.04
N ASP A 113 14.38 11.23 1.79
CA ASP A 113 14.77 12.12 0.68
C ASP A 113 13.60 13.00 0.23
N GLN A 114 12.42 12.41 0.07
CA GLN A 114 11.20 13.10 -0.35
C GLN A 114 9.97 12.35 0.13
N PRO A 115 8.84 13.01 0.38
CA PRO A 115 7.60 12.34 0.78
C PRO A 115 7.26 11.18 -0.16
N LEU A 116 6.69 10.11 0.41
CA LEU A 116 6.35 8.90 -0.32
C LEU A 116 4.82 8.75 -0.43
N ALA A 117 4.32 8.47 -1.62
CA ALA A 117 2.93 8.08 -1.84
C ALA A 117 2.86 6.62 -2.29
N CYS A 118 2.30 5.77 -1.44
CA CYS A 118 2.06 4.36 -1.69
C CYS A 118 0.61 4.17 -2.13
N LEU A 119 0.38 3.65 -3.32
CA LEU A 119 -0.94 3.45 -3.90
C LEU A 119 -1.14 1.95 -4.16
N VAL A 120 -2.15 1.37 -3.53
CA VAL A 120 -2.51 -0.04 -3.71
C VAL A 120 -3.93 -0.10 -4.30
N ASP A 121 -4.02 -0.49 -5.56
CA ASP A 121 -5.31 -0.65 -6.23
C ASP A 121 -5.79 -2.09 -6.19
N ASP A 122 -7.11 -2.28 -6.25
CA ASP A 122 -7.77 -3.58 -6.18
C ASP A 122 -7.22 -4.49 -5.05
N ALA A 123 -7.04 -3.91 -3.85
CA ALA A 123 -6.41 -4.58 -2.71
C ALA A 123 -7.09 -5.89 -2.31
N GLN A 124 -8.37 -6.13 -2.68
CA GLN A 124 -9.07 -7.40 -2.47
C GLN A 124 -8.45 -8.57 -3.25
N TRP A 125 -7.62 -8.29 -4.27
CA TRP A 125 -6.91 -9.29 -5.07
C TRP A 125 -5.43 -9.44 -4.72
N LEU A 126 -4.99 -8.84 -3.61
CA LEU A 126 -3.65 -9.10 -3.10
C LEU A 126 -3.52 -10.54 -2.61
N ASP A 127 -2.35 -11.12 -2.78
CA ASP A 127 -2.01 -12.35 -2.07
C ASP A 127 -2.05 -12.13 -0.55
N GLN A 128 -2.37 -13.18 0.21
CA GLN A 128 -2.58 -13.08 1.65
C GLN A 128 -1.35 -12.53 2.39
N ALA A 129 -0.15 -12.95 2.00
CA ALA A 129 1.09 -12.52 2.66
C ALA A 129 1.33 -11.01 2.46
N SER A 130 1.13 -10.51 1.24
CA SER A 130 1.19 -9.07 0.95
C SER A 130 0.13 -8.28 1.71
N ALA A 131 -1.12 -8.74 1.72
CA ALA A 131 -2.22 -8.08 2.40
C ALA A 131 -1.95 -7.93 3.91
N GLU A 132 -1.50 -9.01 4.58
CA GLU A 132 -1.17 -9.00 6.00
C GLU A 132 0.00 -8.05 6.31
N VAL A 133 1.07 -8.08 5.51
CA VAL A 133 2.23 -7.19 5.71
C VAL A 133 1.85 -5.74 5.47
N LEU A 134 1.11 -5.43 4.40
CA LEU A 134 0.70 -4.05 4.11
C LEU A 134 -0.26 -3.50 5.16
N ALA A 135 -1.18 -4.31 5.68
CA ALA A 135 -2.05 -3.93 6.79
C ALA A 135 -1.25 -3.68 8.09
N PHE A 136 -0.27 -4.54 8.40
CA PHE A 136 0.65 -4.36 9.53
C PHE A 136 1.42 -3.03 9.41
N VAL A 137 1.97 -2.75 8.24
CA VAL A 137 2.72 -1.51 7.94
C VAL A 137 1.82 -0.29 8.10
N ALA A 138 0.64 -0.31 7.46
CA ALA A 138 -0.30 0.81 7.46
C ALA A 138 -0.72 1.23 8.89
N ARG A 139 -0.88 0.26 9.81
CA ARG A 139 -1.22 0.53 11.22
C ARG A 139 -0.07 1.12 12.03
N ARG A 140 1.18 1.09 11.52
CA ARG A 140 2.40 1.52 12.22
C ARG A 140 3.07 2.76 11.66
N LEU A 141 2.53 3.30 10.58
CA LEU A 141 3.01 4.57 10.03
C LEU A 141 2.66 5.72 10.98
N HIS A 142 3.62 6.55 11.33
CA HIS A 142 3.42 7.70 12.23
C HIS A 142 3.97 9.01 11.64
N ALA A 143 5.27 9.22 11.69
CA ALA A 143 5.92 10.47 11.32
C ALA A 143 6.94 10.27 10.19
N ASP A 144 6.60 9.47 9.19
CA ASP A 144 7.52 9.02 8.15
C ASP A 144 7.31 9.72 6.80
N ARG A 145 6.46 10.75 6.73
CA ARG A 145 6.14 11.49 5.51
C ARG A 145 5.55 10.59 4.41
N ILE A 146 4.67 9.67 4.81
CA ILE A 146 4.09 8.65 3.93
C ILE A 146 2.60 8.84 3.81
N ALA A 147 2.10 8.99 2.59
CA ALA A 147 0.70 8.90 2.22
C ALA A 147 0.42 7.48 1.70
N PHE A 148 -0.40 6.69 2.40
CA PHE A 148 -0.72 5.33 2.01
C PHE A 148 -2.20 5.20 1.65
N LEU A 149 -2.49 4.88 0.41
CA LEU A 149 -3.83 4.83 -0.15
C LEU A 149 -4.15 3.41 -0.66
N PHE A 150 -5.23 2.84 -0.16
CA PHE A 150 -5.77 1.57 -0.63
C PHE A 150 -7.09 1.81 -1.37
N ALA A 151 -7.31 1.13 -2.48
CA ALA A 151 -8.63 0.99 -3.10
C ALA A 151 -9.12 -0.45 -2.95
N VAL A 152 -10.34 -0.61 -2.44
CA VAL A 152 -10.96 -1.91 -2.17
C VAL A 152 -12.34 -1.96 -2.78
N ARG A 153 -12.64 -3.07 -3.47
CA ARG A 153 -13.99 -3.34 -3.98
C ARG A 153 -14.87 -3.87 -2.86
N GLU A 154 -16.08 -3.35 -2.76
CA GLU A 154 -17.15 -3.84 -1.89
C GLU A 154 -18.48 -3.88 -2.64
N PRO A 155 -19.24 -4.97 -2.52
CA PRO A 155 -18.89 -6.22 -1.83
C PRO A 155 -17.78 -7.00 -2.53
N SER A 156 -17.02 -7.78 -1.76
CA SER A 156 -15.99 -8.69 -2.27
C SER A 156 -16.06 -10.01 -1.49
N GLU A 157 -15.86 -11.13 -2.19
CA GLU A 157 -15.73 -12.45 -1.57
C GLU A 157 -14.36 -12.60 -0.86
N HIS A 158 -13.37 -11.82 -1.27
CA HIS A 158 -12.04 -11.80 -0.68
C HIS A 158 -11.91 -10.64 0.29
N HIS A 159 -11.50 -10.95 1.51
CA HIS A 159 -11.39 -9.99 2.60
C HIS A 159 -9.93 -9.62 2.85
N VAL A 160 -9.63 -8.32 2.74
CA VAL A 160 -8.37 -7.74 3.22
C VAL A 160 -8.66 -7.07 4.56
N ASP A 161 -7.97 -7.50 5.62
CA ASP A 161 -8.12 -6.92 6.95
C ASP A 161 -7.47 -5.52 7.03
N LEU A 162 -8.24 -4.52 6.65
CA LEU A 162 -7.90 -3.10 6.80
C LEU A 162 -8.78 -2.42 7.86
N GLU A 163 -9.30 -3.21 8.82
CA GLU A 163 -10.10 -2.68 9.93
C GLU A 163 -9.24 -1.76 10.81
N GLY A 164 -9.89 -0.74 11.37
CA GLY A 164 -9.21 0.28 12.19
C GLY A 164 -8.46 1.35 11.40
N LEU A 165 -8.29 1.21 10.08
CA LEU A 165 -7.75 2.27 9.22
C LEU A 165 -8.84 3.26 8.80
N THR A 166 -8.46 4.53 8.65
CA THR A 166 -9.39 5.55 8.14
C THR A 166 -9.91 5.15 6.77
N SER A 167 -11.23 5.07 6.62
CA SER A 167 -11.85 4.65 5.38
C SER A 167 -12.91 5.63 4.89
N VAL A 168 -13.07 5.69 3.57
CA VAL A 168 -14.14 6.43 2.90
C VAL A 168 -14.85 5.52 1.92
N ARG A 169 -16.17 5.55 1.94
CA ARG A 169 -16.98 4.87 0.91
C ARG A 169 -17.33 5.87 -0.19
N VAL A 170 -17.02 5.50 -1.43
CA VAL A 170 -17.44 6.26 -2.61
C VAL A 170 -18.89 5.86 -2.91
N PRO A 171 -19.86 6.78 -2.80
CA PRO A 171 -21.24 6.47 -3.10
C PRO A 171 -21.41 6.21 -4.61
N GLY A 172 -22.26 5.24 -4.96
CA GLY A 172 -22.69 5.04 -6.33
C GLY A 172 -23.35 6.31 -6.89
N LEU A 173 -23.17 6.57 -8.17
CA LEU A 173 -23.96 7.60 -8.86
C LEU A 173 -25.42 7.18 -8.75
N SER A 174 -26.23 7.93 -8.00
CA SER A 174 -27.68 7.71 -7.98
C SER A 174 -28.16 7.74 -9.43
N PRO A 175 -28.99 6.78 -9.89
CA PRO A 175 -29.58 6.85 -11.20
C PRO A 175 -30.32 8.19 -11.27
N CYS A 176 -29.88 9.04 -12.18
CA CYS A 176 -30.55 10.30 -12.44
C CYS A 176 -32.02 9.97 -12.76
N SER A 177 -32.94 10.38 -11.89
CA SER A 177 -34.37 10.26 -12.15
C SER A 177 -34.63 11.00 -13.46
N ARG A 178 -34.85 10.24 -14.53
CA ARG A 178 -35.40 10.81 -15.75
C ARG A 178 -36.82 11.24 -15.42
N ALA A 179 -37.03 12.54 -15.26
CA ALA A 179 -38.31 13.18 -15.31
C ALA A 179 -38.75 13.28 -16.77
#